data_958f3a45bc9aff065989380449a349ea
#
_entry.id   958f3a45bc9aff065989380449a349ea
#
_cell.length_a   1.000
_cell.length_b   1.000
_cell.length_c   1.000
_cell.angle_alpha   90.00
_cell.angle_beta   90.00
_cell.angle_gamma   90.00
#
_symmetry.space_group_name_H-M   'P 1'
#
loop_
_entity.id
_entity.type
_entity.pdbx_description
1 polymer ?
#
loop_
_entity_poly.entity_id
_entity_poly.type
_entity_poly.pdbx_seq_one_letter_code
_entity_poly.pdbx_strand_id
1 'polypeptide(L)'
;PADCARYCTAQGVDSKDAALYSELFDGHIGTVLDAARDEARRAQVDKALALAKAAAAQDSYAAAVLLAAYEKDKVGAAALLADFRAVAAAGLRGSPRAPVQGDAARKALAAADAAIQRLGAQVNPKITLSVLAMKFRTF
;
A
#
# COMPACT_ATOMS: atom_id res chain seq x y z
N PRO A 1 -11.97 -13.00 3.06
CA PRO A 1 -12.34 -11.59 2.90
C PRO A 1 -13.83 -11.30 3.03
N ALA A 2 -14.69 -12.11 2.43
CA ALA A 2 -16.15 -11.88 2.50
C ALA A 2 -16.69 -11.98 3.92
N ASP A 3 -16.23 -12.95 4.70
CA ASP A 3 -16.63 -13.12 6.11
C ASP A 3 -16.12 -11.98 6.97
N CYS A 4 -14.88 -11.54 6.73
CA CYS A 4 -14.30 -10.39 7.40
C CYS A 4 -15.10 -9.11 7.10
N ALA A 5 -15.46 -8.88 5.83
CA ALA A 5 -16.25 -7.71 5.42
C ALA A 5 -17.61 -7.69 6.11
N ARG A 6 -18.29 -8.83 6.18
CA ARG A 6 -19.58 -8.95 6.87
C ARG A 6 -19.47 -8.67 8.37
N TYR A 7 -18.44 -9.21 9.00
CA TYR A 7 -18.18 -8.96 10.41
C TYR A 7 -17.93 -7.48 10.70
N CYS A 8 -17.05 -6.85 9.92
CA CYS A 8 -16.73 -5.43 10.07
C CYS A 8 -17.94 -4.53 9.83
N THR A 9 -18.76 -4.84 8.83
CA THR A 9 -20.01 -4.12 8.58
C THR A 9 -20.96 -4.21 9.77
N ALA A 10 -21.08 -5.39 10.37
CA ALA A 10 -21.88 -5.60 11.59
C ALA A 10 -21.32 -4.80 12.79
N GLN A 11 -20.03 -4.49 12.81
CA GLN A 11 -19.38 -3.65 13.82
C GLN A 11 -19.46 -2.14 13.53
N GLY A 12 -20.23 -1.74 12.53
CA GLY A 12 -20.46 -0.33 12.20
C GLY A 12 -19.51 0.27 11.18
N VAL A 13 -18.66 -0.52 10.54
CA VAL A 13 -17.79 -0.05 9.45
C VAL A 13 -18.61 0.11 8.18
N ASP A 14 -18.39 1.19 7.42
CA ASP A 14 -19.01 1.38 6.11
C ASP A 14 -18.76 0.16 5.20
N SER A 15 -19.80 -0.28 4.48
CA SER A 15 -19.71 -1.50 3.69
C SER A 15 -18.65 -1.43 2.59
N LYS A 16 -18.44 -0.27 1.99
CA LYS A 16 -17.39 -0.06 0.97
C LYS A 16 -15.99 -0.19 1.58
N ASP A 17 -15.78 0.44 2.73
CA ASP A 17 -14.50 0.36 3.45
C ASP A 17 -14.24 -1.06 3.94
N ALA A 18 -15.25 -1.73 4.48
CA ALA A 18 -15.14 -3.11 4.94
C ALA A 18 -14.74 -4.03 3.78
N ALA A 19 -15.36 -3.89 2.62
CA ALA A 19 -15.03 -4.67 1.45
C ALA A 19 -13.61 -4.40 0.94
N LEU A 20 -13.24 -3.13 0.82
CA LEU A 20 -11.91 -2.72 0.36
C LEU A 20 -10.81 -3.22 1.29
N TYR A 21 -10.90 -2.90 2.58
CA TYR A 21 -9.86 -3.25 3.53
C TYR A 21 -9.77 -4.76 3.77
N SER A 22 -10.88 -5.48 3.70
CA SER A 22 -10.86 -6.95 3.78
C SER A 22 -10.08 -7.59 2.65
N GLU A 23 -10.20 -7.05 1.44
CA GLU A 23 -9.42 -7.52 0.30
C GLU A 23 -7.94 -7.13 0.43
N LEU A 24 -7.64 -5.89 0.83
CA LEU A 24 -6.27 -5.41 0.97
C LEU A 24 -5.50 -6.14 2.06
N PHE A 25 -6.14 -6.42 3.18
CA PHE A 25 -5.51 -7.05 4.34
C PHE A 25 -5.86 -8.54 4.50
N ASP A 26 -6.34 -9.15 3.43
CA ASP A 26 -6.57 -10.59 3.31
C ASP A 26 -7.40 -11.17 4.49
N GLY A 27 -8.44 -10.45 4.87
CA GLY A 27 -9.39 -10.91 5.89
C GLY A 27 -8.88 -10.81 7.34
N HIS A 28 -7.80 -10.07 7.59
CA HIS A 28 -7.31 -9.84 8.96
C HIS A 28 -8.19 -8.80 9.68
N ILE A 29 -9.15 -9.27 10.46
CA ILE A 29 -10.19 -8.45 11.08
C ILE A 29 -9.62 -7.29 11.90
N GLY A 30 -8.64 -7.53 12.76
CA GLY A 30 -8.02 -6.49 13.59
C GLY A 30 -7.41 -5.36 12.75
N THR A 31 -6.69 -5.71 11.70
CA THR A 31 -6.08 -4.73 10.78
C THR A 31 -7.14 -3.93 10.04
N VAL A 32 -8.20 -4.57 9.59
CA VAL A 32 -9.32 -3.92 8.89
C VAL A 32 -10.04 -2.93 9.81
N LEU A 33 -10.33 -3.31 11.03
CA LEU A 33 -10.98 -2.44 12.00
C LEU A 33 -10.11 -1.23 12.34
N ASP A 34 -8.81 -1.42 12.54
CA ASP A 34 -7.87 -0.33 12.80
C ASP A 34 -7.83 0.65 11.62
N ALA A 35 -7.73 0.15 10.41
CA ALA A 35 -7.71 0.99 9.20
C ALA A 35 -9.00 1.79 9.02
N ALA A 36 -10.14 1.21 9.40
CA ALA A 36 -11.44 1.88 9.26
C ALA A 36 -11.71 2.93 10.35
N ARG A 37 -11.19 2.72 11.56
CA ARG A 37 -11.52 3.54 12.75
C ARG A 37 -10.47 4.58 13.12
N ASP A 38 -9.20 4.32 12.84
CA ASP A 38 -8.08 5.22 13.14
C ASP A 38 -7.84 6.14 11.94
N GLU A 39 -8.05 7.45 12.12
CA GLU A 39 -7.86 8.43 11.04
C GLU A 39 -6.44 8.45 10.49
N ALA A 40 -5.43 8.37 11.35
CA ALA A 40 -4.04 8.36 10.92
C ALA A 40 -3.72 7.12 10.11
N ARG A 41 -4.22 5.96 10.54
CA ARG A 41 -4.05 4.70 9.83
C ARG A 41 -4.77 4.71 8.49
N ARG A 42 -6.00 5.24 8.46
CA ARG A 42 -6.78 5.39 7.23
C ARG A 42 -6.08 6.31 6.22
N ALA A 43 -5.56 7.44 6.68
CA ALA A 43 -4.81 8.35 5.81
C ALA A 43 -3.56 7.68 5.22
N GLN A 44 -2.87 6.85 5.99
CA GLN A 44 -1.71 6.10 5.52
C GLN A 44 -2.11 5.08 4.44
N VAL A 45 -3.21 4.36 4.63
CA VAL A 45 -3.74 3.42 3.62
C VAL A 45 -4.13 4.18 2.35
N ASP A 46 -4.75 5.35 2.47
CA ASP A 46 -5.10 6.19 1.31
C ASP A 46 -3.87 6.60 0.52
N LYS A 47 -2.76 6.93 1.18
CA LYS A 47 -1.49 7.22 0.52
C LYS A 47 -0.90 6.01 -0.18
N ALA A 48 -1.01 4.82 0.44
CA ALA A 48 -0.58 3.57 -0.18
C ALA A 48 -1.41 3.27 -1.44
N LEU A 49 -2.72 3.51 -1.39
CA LEU A 49 -3.59 3.36 -2.56
C LEU A 49 -3.23 4.35 -3.67
N ALA A 50 -2.93 5.60 -3.32
CA ALA A 50 -2.48 6.60 -4.29
C ALA A 50 -1.15 6.20 -4.93
N LEU A 51 -0.22 5.65 -4.15
CA LEU A 51 1.05 5.14 -4.65
C LEU A 51 0.82 3.97 -5.62
N ALA A 52 -0.09 3.07 -5.30
CA ALA A 52 -0.45 1.95 -6.17
C ALA A 52 -1.08 2.44 -7.49
N LYS A 53 -1.90 3.48 -7.45
CA LYS A 53 -2.43 4.11 -8.67
C LYS A 53 -1.32 4.69 -9.54
N ALA A 54 -0.33 5.34 -8.92
CA ALA A 54 0.84 5.85 -9.64
C ALA A 54 1.64 4.69 -10.27
N ALA A 55 1.77 3.56 -9.58
CA ALA A 55 2.43 2.38 -10.12
C ALA A 55 1.70 1.84 -11.35
N ALA A 56 0.38 1.73 -11.29
CA ALA A 56 -0.44 1.26 -12.41
C ALA A 56 -0.35 2.21 -13.62
N ALA A 57 -0.28 3.51 -13.37
CA ALA A 57 -0.15 4.54 -14.40
C ALA A 57 1.31 4.75 -14.87
N GLN A 58 2.27 4.07 -14.29
CA GLN A 58 3.70 4.25 -14.53
C GLN A 58 4.16 5.70 -14.32
N ASP A 59 3.55 6.39 -13.37
CA ASP A 59 3.77 7.79 -13.07
C ASP A 59 4.83 7.94 -11.98
N SER A 60 6.09 7.98 -12.39
CA SER A 60 7.23 8.13 -11.48
C SER A 60 7.26 9.49 -10.77
N TYR A 61 6.72 10.54 -11.42
CA TYR A 61 6.66 11.86 -10.81
C TYR A 61 5.67 11.89 -9.63
N ALA A 62 4.47 11.36 -9.82
CA ALA A 62 3.48 11.27 -8.76
C ALA A 62 4.01 10.43 -7.60
N ALA A 63 4.69 9.33 -7.88
CA ALA A 63 5.34 8.50 -6.87
C ALA A 63 6.41 9.29 -6.10
N ALA A 64 7.25 10.03 -6.80
CA ALA A 64 8.30 10.84 -6.17
C ALA A 64 7.71 11.92 -5.24
N VAL A 65 6.63 12.58 -5.65
CA VAL A 65 5.94 13.59 -4.83
C VAL A 65 5.38 12.96 -3.57
N LEU A 66 4.70 11.82 -3.67
CA LEU A 66 4.16 11.11 -2.50
C LEU A 66 5.27 10.68 -1.53
N LEU A 67 6.37 10.15 -2.05
CA LEU A 67 7.45 9.61 -1.24
C LEU A 67 8.34 10.70 -0.63
N ALA A 68 8.38 11.88 -1.21
CA ALA A 68 9.21 12.99 -0.72
C ALA A 68 8.89 13.36 0.75
N ALA A 69 7.64 13.22 1.16
CA ALA A 69 7.22 13.49 2.54
C ALA A 69 7.89 12.57 3.57
N TYR A 70 8.44 11.43 3.13
CA TYR A 70 9.01 10.40 4.01
C TYR A 70 10.54 10.34 3.96
N GLU A 71 11.20 11.26 3.27
CA GLU A 71 12.66 11.24 3.10
C GLU A 71 13.44 11.27 4.42
N LYS A 72 12.87 11.89 5.44
CA LYS A 72 13.46 12.01 6.78
C LYS A 72 12.72 11.22 7.84
N ASP A 73 11.75 10.41 7.43
CA ASP A 73 10.89 9.62 8.33
C ASP A 73 10.98 8.14 7.94
N LYS A 74 12.03 7.48 8.43
CA LYS A 74 12.28 6.07 8.13
C LYS A 74 11.15 5.17 8.62
N VAL A 75 10.61 5.43 9.80
CA VAL A 75 9.53 4.62 10.39
C VAL A 75 8.26 4.78 9.58
N GLY A 76 7.90 6.02 9.24
CA GLY A 76 6.74 6.31 8.41
C GLY A 76 6.88 5.74 6.99
N ALA A 77 8.08 5.82 6.41
CA ALA A 77 8.36 5.25 5.10
C ALA A 77 8.18 3.72 5.12
N ALA A 78 8.71 3.04 6.13
CA ALA A 78 8.56 1.59 6.26
C ALA A 78 7.09 1.19 6.40
N ALA A 79 6.32 1.93 7.19
CA ALA A 79 4.89 1.67 7.37
C ALA A 79 4.10 1.88 6.07
N LEU A 80 4.39 2.97 5.34
CA LEU A 80 3.77 3.23 4.03
C LEU A 80 4.09 2.11 3.04
N LEU A 81 5.33 1.68 2.98
CA LEU A 81 5.75 0.62 2.05
C LEU A 81 5.13 -0.72 2.41
N ALA A 82 4.93 -1.02 3.70
CA ALA A 82 4.21 -2.22 4.13
C ALA A 82 2.76 -2.20 3.62
N ASP A 83 2.08 -1.08 3.69
CA ASP A 83 0.72 -0.95 3.18
C ASP A 83 0.70 -1.00 1.64
N PHE A 84 1.64 -0.36 0.98
CA PHE A 84 1.78 -0.44 -0.48
C PHE A 84 2.02 -1.88 -0.93
N ARG A 85 2.86 -2.62 -0.21
CA ARG A 85 3.08 -4.04 -0.44
C ARG A 85 1.77 -4.83 -0.31
N ALA A 86 0.98 -4.55 0.72
CA ALA A 86 -0.31 -5.21 0.92
C ALA A 86 -1.27 -4.95 -0.25
N VAL A 87 -1.32 -3.72 -0.76
CA VAL A 87 -2.13 -3.37 -1.93
C VAL A 87 -1.65 -4.13 -3.18
N ALA A 88 -0.34 -4.18 -3.41
CA ALA A 88 0.23 -4.91 -4.54
C ALA A 88 -0.05 -6.41 -4.44
N ALA A 89 0.07 -6.99 -3.25
CA ALA A 89 -0.25 -8.40 -3.02
C ALA A 89 -1.73 -8.69 -3.29
N ALA A 90 -2.64 -7.81 -2.88
CA ALA A 90 -4.06 -7.93 -3.18
C ALA A 90 -4.32 -7.91 -4.69
N GLY A 91 -3.65 -7.02 -5.42
CA GLY A 91 -3.74 -6.97 -6.88
C GLY A 91 -3.23 -8.24 -7.54
N LEU A 92 -2.15 -8.81 -7.01
CA LEU A 92 -1.60 -10.08 -7.51
C LEU A 92 -2.56 -11.26 -7.26
N ARG A 93 -3.31 -11.24 -6.15
CA ARG A 93 -4.36 -12.22 -5.87
C ARG A 93 -5.62 -12.02 -6.72
N GLY A 94 -5.67 -10.97 -7.52
CA GLY A 94 -6.81 -10.66 -8.38
C GLY A 94 -7.92 -9.87 -7.71
N SER A 95 -7.64 -9.20 -6.59
CA SER A 95 -8.63 -8.34 -5.94
C SER A 95 -9.07 -7.21 -6.89
N PRO A 96 -10.39 -7.11 -7.24
CA PRO A 96 -10.84 -6.10 -8.19
C PRO A 96 -10.76 -4.67 -7.64
N ARG A 97 -10.65 -4.50 -6.33
CA ARG A 97 -10.56 -3.19 -5.68
C ARG A 97 -9.13 -2.66 -5.56
N ALA A 98 -8.13 -3.50 -5.77
CA ALA A 98 -6.75 -3.06 -5.77
C ALA A 98 -6.47 -2.22 -7.02
N PRO A 99 -5.88 -1.02 -6.90
CA PRO A 99 -5.65 -0.14 -8.06
C PRO A 99 -4.56 -0.63 -9.00
N VAL A 100 -3.74 -1.59 -8.59
CA VAL A 100 -2.68 -2.18 -9.42
C VAL A 100 -2.94 -3.68 -9.54
N GLN A 101 -2.82 -4.23 -10.76
CA GLN A 101 -3.20 -5.60 -11.10
C GLN A 101 -2.11 -6.30 -11.90
N GLY A 102 -2.19 -7.63 -11.95
CA GLY A 102 -1.41 -8.45 -12.88
C GLY A 102 0.11 -8.30 -12.74
N ASP A 103 0.78 -8.14 -13.86
CA ASP A 103 2.24 -8.03 -13.91
C ASP A 103 2.76 -6.77 -13.22
N ALA A 104 2.04 -5.66 -13.33
CA ALA A 104 2.37 -4.43 -12.61
C ALA A 104 2.32 -4.64 -11.08
N ALA A 105 1.33 -5.39 -10.59
CA ALA A 105 1.23 -5.74 -9.17
C ALA A 105 2.41 -6.59 -8.72
N ARG A 106 2.83 -7.56 -9.54
CA ARG A 106 3.99 -8.40 -9.26
C ARG A 106 5.28 -7.57 -9.15
N LYS A 107 5.48 -6.67 -10.10
CA LYS A 107 6.65 -5.78 -10.11
C LYS A 107 6.62 -4.79 -8.93
N ALA A 108 5.45 -4.24 -8.62
CA ALA A 108 5.27 -3.35 -7.47
C ALA A 108 5.58 -4.05 -6.15
N LEU A 109 5.12 -5.30 -5.99
CA LEU A 109 5.40 -6.11 -4.82
C LEU A 109 6.91 -6.34 -4.64
N ALA A 110 7.60 -6.75 -5.70
CA ALA A 110 9.05 -6.96 -5.67
C ALA A 110 9.81 -5.68 -5.35
N ALA A 111 9.40 -4.55 -5.93
CA ALA A 111 10.02 -3.26 -5.67
C ALA A 111 9.80 -2.79 -4.22
N ALA A 112 8.61 -3.01 -3.67
CA ALA A 112 8.30 -2.71 -2.28
C ALA A 112 9.15 -3.54 -1.33
N ASP A 113 9.27 -4.84 -1.58
CA ASP A 113 10.11 -5.73 -0.76
C ASP A 113 11.58 -5.29 -0.78
N ALA A 114 12.11 -4.94 -1.94
CA ALA A 114 13.48 -4.45 -2.07
C ALA A 114 13.70 -3.14 -1.29
N ALA A 115 12.74 -2.21 -1.37
CA ALA A 115 12.81 -0.94 -0.64
C ALA A 115 12.75 -1.16 0.88
N ILE A 116 11.87 -2.03 1.35
CA ILE A 116 11.75 -2.37 2.77
C ILE A 116 13.06 -2.97 3.29
N GLN A 117 13.68 -3.88 2.54
CA GLN A 117 14.96 -4.47 2.90
C GLN A 117 16.07 -3.42 3.02
N ARG A 118 16.12 -2.47 2.07
CA ARG A 118 17.12 -1.39 2.11
C ARG A 118 16.94 -0.50 3.32
N LEU A 119 15.71 -0.14 3.67
CA LEU A 119 15.45 0.62 4.89
C LEU A 119 15.90 -0.14 6.14
N GLY A 120 15.64 -1.44 6.21
CA GLY A 120 16.08 -2.30 7.29
C GLY A 120 17.61 -2.42 7.38
N ALA A 121 18.31 -2.35 6.24
CA ALA A 121 19.77 -2.43 6.14
C ALA A 121 20.45 -1.06 6.34
N GLN A 122 19.77 -0.06 6.86
CA GLN A 122 20.30 1.28 7.15
C GLN A 122 20.69 2.08 5.90
N VAL A 123 20.16 1.73 4.73
CA VAL A 123 20.33 2.55 3.52
C VAL A 123 19.55 3.85 3.68
N ASN A 124 20.10 4.96 3.19
CA ASN A 124 19.48 6.28 3.28
C ASN A 124 18.04 6.26 2.72
N PRO A 125 17.03 6.68 3.49
CA PRO A 125 15.64 6.66 3.04
C PRO A 125 15.40 7.46 1.76
N LYS A 126 16.02 8.62 1.61
CA LYS A 126 15.86 9.45 0.41
C LYS A 126 16.31 8.70 -0.85
N ILE A 127 17.47 8.04 -0.79
CA ILE A 127 17.99 7.25 -1.92
C ILE A 127 17.06 6.07 -2.21
N THR A 128 16.64 5.35 -1.17
CA THR A 128 15.75 4.19 -1.30
C THR A 128 14.43 4.58 -1.98
N LEU A 129 13.81 5.67 -1.53
CA LEU A 129 12.52 6.12 -2.06
C LEU A 129 12.67 6.68 -3.48
N SER A 130 13.78 7.36 -3.78
CA SER A 130 14.06 7.84 -5.14
C SER A 130 14.23 6.70 -6.13
N VAL A 131 14.94 5.65 -5.75
CA VAL A 131 15.11 4.45 -6.57
C VAL A 131 13.77 3.77 -6.80
N LEU A 132 12.94 3.66 -5.76
CA LEU A 132 11.60 3.08 -5.88
C LEU A 132 10.74 3.87 -6.88
N ALA A 133 10.69 5.19 -6.77
CA ALA A 133 9.93 6.04 -7.68
C ALA A 133 10.35 5.86 -9.13
N MET A 134 11.67 5.77 -9.38
CA MET A 134 12.20 5.56 -10.73
C MET A 134 11.75 4.23 -11.34
N LYS A 135 11.61 3.19 -10.53
CA LYS A 135 11.15 1.86 -10.99
C LYS A 135 9.72 1.89 -11.52
N PHE A 136 8.91 2.86 -11.12
CA PHE A 136 7.51 2.96 -11.56
C PHE A 136 7.39 3.13 -13.08
N ARG A 137 8.40 3.66 -13.74
CA ARG A 137 8.41 3.80 -15.21
C ARG A 137 8.41 2.45 -15.94
N THR A 138 8.81 1.39 -15.26
CA THR A 138 8.98 0.06 -15.86
C THR A 138 7.88 -0.93 -15.45
N PHE A 139 6.91 -0.50 -14.71
CA PHE A 139 5.84 -1.38 -14.19
C PHE A 139 4.76 -1.71 -15.26
#